data_5e7b979b7f1b661de0f298e56699f8c4
#
_entry.id   5e7b979b7f1b661de0f298e56699f8c4
#
_cell.length_a   1.000
_cell.length_b   1.000
_cell.length_c   1.000
_cell.angle_alpha   90.00
_cell.angle_beta   90.00
_cell.angle_gamma   90.00
#
_symmetry.space_group_name_H-M   'P 1'
#
loop_
_entity.id
_entity.type
_entity.pdbx_description
1 polymer ?
#
loop_
_entity_poly.entity_id
_entity_poly.type
_entity_poly.pdbx_seq_one_letter_code
_entity_poly.pdbx_strand_id
1 'polypeptide(L)'
;MKSNNILLINPWIYDFAAYDLWSKPLGLLYIGGLLRANGYNVSLINCLDRYNPELLNYQKFEKPKNNEYGCGKFHKEIIEKPSVLKNVPRNYGRYGLPIHIFQKELAKVEKPDVIMVTSGMTYWYIGVFEAIKEARNQFPGVPVILGGTYATICYDHAVENSGADYVVCDEGEIKALELVQNLTSNPPSPLFQRGNLSIDDYPYPVYDLLTNKESLAILTSRGCPMGCTYCASNLVAGEFRQRNPIKVADEIEFYCKTFGTKNFAFYDDALLLNREEHITVILKDIIRRNLDCYFHTPNAMHASQINKSLAQLMFKTGFKTIRISLETSNINRQREIGDKVTPEGLREAIINLKEAGYKGKEIGVYVLISLPGQPLEEMLESVKYVHECGALAKLAIYSPIPGTEEWRKAVEQFGFDPYADPLLHNNTIYPIRSDGITPEDIQKVKELTLEYNKILS
;
A
#
# COMPACT_ATOMS: atom_id res chain seq x y z
N MET A 1 0.21 -4.82 -38.18
CA MET A 1 -0.71 -5.11 -37.07
C MET A 1 -1.07 -3.78 -36.44
N LYS A 2 -2.35 -3.51 -36.18
CA LYS A 2 -2.77 -2.29 -35.46
C LYS A 2 -2.21 -2.41 -34.04
N SER A 3 -1.40 -1.45 -33.62
CA SER A 3 -0.93 -1.39 -32.23
C SER A 3 -2.14 -1.08 -31.36
N ASN A 4 -2.48 -1.96 -30.42
CA ASN A 4 -3.56 -1.72 -29.49
C ASN A 4 -3.01 -0.93 -28.29
N ASN A 5 -3.58 0.25 -28.04
CA ASN A 5 -3.15 1.18 -27.02
C ASN A 5 -3.94 0.98 -25.73
N ILE A 6 -3.25 0.80 -24.63
CA ILE A 6 -3.85 0.66 -23.30
C ILE A 6 -3.41 1.84 -22.42
N LEU A 7 -4.38 2.52 -21.83
CA LEU A 7 -4.12 3.59 -20.87
C LEU A 7 -4.32 3.07 -19.45
N LEU A 8 -3.27 3.15 -18.65
CA LEU A 8 -3.31 2.88 -17.21
C LEU A 8 -3.51 4.19 -16.45
N ILE A 9 -4.38 4.20 -15.44
CA ILE A 9 -4.62 5.37 -14.59
C ILE A 9 -4.49 4.97 -13.12
N ASN A 10 -3.57 5.63 -12.41
CA ASN A 10 -3.53 5.64 -10.95
C ASN A 10 -4.27 6.88 -10.46
N PRO A 11 -5.45 6.77 -9.82
CA PRO A 11 -6.31 7.89 -9.49
C PRO A 11 -5.81 8.70 -8.30
N TRP A 12 -6.52 9.79 -8.00
CA TRP A 12 -6.31 10.62 -6.81
C TRP A 12 -6.64 9.91 -5.51
N ILE A 13 -6.07 10.43 -4.41
CA ILE A 13 -6.53 10.17 -3.05
C ILE A 13 -7.43 11.31 -2.61
N TYR A 14 -8.64 10.97 -2.16
CA TYR A 14 -9.57 11.86 -1.50
C TYR A 14 -9.65 11.50 -0.03
N ASP A 15 -9.09 12.34 0.85
CA ASP A 15 -8.93 12.01 2.26
C ASP A 15 -8.72 13.27 3.12
N PHE A 16 -8.69 13.09 4.44
CA PHE A 16 -8.26 14.08 5.43
C PHE A 16 -6.74 14.24 5.47
N ALA A 17 -5.99 13.15 5.19
CA ALA A 17 -4.54 13.14 5.12
C ALA A 17 -4.04 12.10 4.12
N ALA A 18 -3.02 12.45 3.34
CA ALA A 18 -2.26 11.50 2.52
C ALA A 18 -0.79 11.92 2.46
N TYR A 19 0.09 10.95 2.38
CA TYR A 19 1.52 11.13 2.34
C TYR A 19 2.16 10.07 1.46
N ASP A 20 3.11 10.48 0.61
CA ASP A 20 3.87 9.54 -0.21
C ASP A 20 4.96 8.86 0.62
N LEU A 21 4.67 7.66 1.09
CA LEU A 21 5.63 6.75 1.73
C LEU A 21 6.00 5.64 0.74
N TRP A 22 6.68 6.04 -0.35
CA TRP A 22 7.02 5.20 -1.52
C TRP A 22 5.80 4.62 -2.23
N SER A 23 4.67 5.32 -2.21
CA SER A 23 3.42 4.85 -2.79
C SER A 23 3.52 4.68 -4.31
N LYS A 24 3.39 3.43 -4.79
CA LYS A 24 3.40 3.07 -6.22
C LYS A 24 2.18 2.21 -6.53
N PRO A 25 1.55 2.36 -7.69
CA PRO A 25 0.44 1.50 -8.14
C PRO A 25 0.98 0.15 -8.65
N LEU A 26 1.61 -0.63 -7.77
CA LEU A 26 2.44 -1.78 -8.14
C LEU A 26 1.67 -2.84 -8.95
N GLY A 27 0.45 -3.20 -8.53
CA GLY A 27 -0.38 -4.16 -9.26
C GLY A 27 -0.69 -3.69 -10.68
N LEU A 28 -1.03 -2.39 -10.85
CA LEU A 28 -1.26 -1.80 -12.17
C LEU A 28 0.00 -1.83 -13.05
N LEU A 29 1.18 -1.61 -12.45
CA LEU A 29 2.46 -1.66 -13.17
C LEU A 29 2.85 -3.10 -13.58
N TYR A 30 2.51 -4.12 -12.78
CA TYR A 30 2.66 -5.53 -13.17
C TYR A 30 1.73 -5.87 -14.34
N ILE A 31 0.46 -5.44 -14.29
CA ILE A 31 -0.48 -5.59 -15.41
C ILE A 31 0.09 -4.94 -16.68
N GLY A 32 0.64 -3.74 -16.56
CA GLY A 32 1.31 -3.05 -17.66
C GLY A 32 2.46 -3.84 -18.26
N GLY A 33 3.28 -4.48 -17.42
CA GLY A 33 4.37 -5.38 -17.85
C GLY A 33 3.83 -6.58 -18.64
N LEU A 34 2.79 -7.20 -18.11
CA LEU A 34 2.15 -8.35 -18.75
C LEU A 34 1.52 -7.98 -20.09
N LEU A 35 0.85 -6.84 -20.19
CA LEU A 35 0.29 -6.33 -21.42
C LEU A 35 1.37 -6.05 -22.48
N ARG A 36 2.47 -5.40 -22.10
CA ARG A 36 3.60 -5.18 -23.01
C ARG A 36 4.22 -6.47 -23.53
N ALA A 37 4.38 -7.46 -22.67
CA ALA A 37 4.87 -8.79 -23.08
C ALA A 37 3.93 -9.49 -24.08
N ASN A 38 2.66 -9.08 -24.12
CA ASN A 38 1.66 -9.55 -25.08
C ASN A 38 1.45 -8.60 -26.28
N GLY A 39 2.36 -7.64 -26.50
CA GLY A 39 2.38 -6.81 -27.69
C GLY A 39 1.48 -5.58 -27.66
N TYR A 40 0.97 -5.19 -26.48
CA TYR A 40 0.21 -3.95 -26.30
C TYR A 40 1.13 -2.76 -26.10
N ASN A 41 0.72 -1.61 -26.61
CA ASN A 41 1.34 -0.33 -26.28
C ASN A 41 0.70 0.23 -25.00
N VAL A 42 1.49 0.47 -23.97
CA VAL A 42 1.00 0.83 -22.63
C VAL A 42 1.48 2.22 -22.25
N SER A 43 0.56 3.09 -21.87
CA SER A 43 0.82 4.41 -21.30
C SER A 43 0.27 4.50 -19.87
N LEU A 44 0.78 5.43 -19.07
CA LEU A 44 0.39 5.62 -17.68
C LEU A 44 0.14 7.09 -17.38
N ILE A 45 -1.01 7.40 -16.77
CA ILE A 45 -1.22 8.66 -16.06
C ILE A 45 -1.30 8.36 -14.57
N ASN A 46 -0.37 8.91 -13.82
CA ASN A 46 -0.32 8.76 -12.36
C ASN A 46 -0.76 10.06 -11.69
N CYS A 47 -1.99 10.13 -11.20
CA CYS A 47 -2.49 11.32 -10.51
C CYS A 47 -1.68 11.64 -9.23
N LEU A 48 -0.99 10.67 -8.66
CA LEU A 48 -0.17 10.84 -7.46
C LEU A 48 1.30 11.18 -7.77
N ASP A 49 1.61 11.51 -9.03
CA ASP A 49 2.98 11.83 -9.43
C ASP A 49 3.39 13.23 -8.94
N ARG A 50 4.22 13.25 -7.90
CA ARG A 50 4.79 14.47 -7.30
C ARG A 50 5.84 15.13 -8.19
N TYR A 51 6.37 14.41 -9.17
CA TYR A 51 7.42 14.84 -10.09
C TYR A 51 6.87 15.19 -11.47
N ASN A 52 5.55 15.20 -11.66
CA ASN A 52 4.94 15.58 -12.93
C ASN A 52 5.39 17.00 -13.32
N PRO A 53 5.93 17.22 -14.53
CA PRO A 53 6.47 18.52 -14.94
C PRO A 53 5.43 19.65 -14.95
N GLU A 54 4.17 19.36 -15.33
CA GLU A 54 3.09 20.34 -15.31
C GLU A 54 2.73 20.75 -13.88
N LEU A 55 2.74 19.78 -12.93
CA LEU A 55 2.52 20.05 -11.51
C LEU A 55 3.64 20.90 -10.92
N LEU A 56 4.89 20.57 -11.21
CA LEU A 56 6.04 21.33 -10.73
C LEU A 56 6.01 22.78 -11.26
N ASN A 57 5.69 22.94 -12.53
CA ASN A 57 5.53 24.26 -13.13
C ASN A 57 4.37 25.05 -12.49
N TYR A 58 3.22 24.40 -12.27
CA TYR A 58 2.07 24.99 -11.58
C TYR A 58 2.42 25.45 -10.16
N GLN A 59 3.21 24.65 -9.42
CA GLN A 59 3.67 24.96 -8.08
C GLN A 59 4.88 25.91 -8.03
N LYS A 60 5.50 26.22 -9.18
CA LYS A 60 6.75 26.98 -9.30
C LYS A 60 7.91 26.33 -8.52
N PHE A 61 8.03 25.01 -8.61
CA PHE A 61 9.09 24.23 -8.01
C PHE A 61 9.94 23.56 -9.09
N GLU A 62 11.23 23.45 -8.87
CA GLU A 62 12.12 22.64 -9.71
C GLU A 62 12.01 21.16 -9.37
N LYS A 63 11.81 20.84 -8.08
CA LYS A 63 11.65 19.49 -7.55
C LYS A 63 10.64 19.49 -6.41
N PRO A 64 9.95 18.37 -6.16
CA PRO A 64 9.08 18.26 -4.99
C PRO A 64 9.91 18.32 -3.71
N LYS A 65 9.31 18.87 -2.63
CA LYS A 65 9.93 18.81 -1.30
C LYS A 65 9.90 17.37 -0.80
N ASN A 66 11.07 16.78 -0.67
CA ASN A 66 11.24 15.43 -0.15
C ASN A 66 11.76 15.47 1.28
N ASN A 67 11.32 14.51 2.07
CA ASN A 67 11.99 14.06 3.28
C ASN A 67 13.07 13.03 2.91
N GLU A 68 13.70 12.42 3.92
CA GLU A 68 14.65 11.33 3.71
C GLU A 68 14.10 10.26 2.77
N TYR A 69 14.95 9.74 1.91
CA TYR A 69 14.66 8.62 1.01
C TYR A 69 13.53 8.87 0.00
N GLY A 70 13.28 10.13 -0.36
CA GLY A 70 12.32 10.47 -1.41
C GLY A 70 10.85 10.52 -1.00
N CYS A 71 10.52 10.26 0.26
CA CYS A 71 9.16 10.44 0.78
C CYS A 71 8.73 11.91 0.81
N GLY A 72 7.42 12.19 0.82
CA GLY A 72 6.98 13.57 0.93
C GLY A 72 5.47 13.77 0.85
N LYS A 73 5.05 15.02 0.88
CA LYS A 73 3.63 15.38 0.80
C LYS A 73 3.20 15.44 -0.66
N PHE A 74 2.01 14.90 -0.96
CA PHE A 74 1.33 15.17 -2.22
C PHE A 74 0.87 16.63 -2.30
N HIS A 75 0.69 17.13 -3.52
CA HIS A 75 -0.11 18.34 -3.71
C HIS A 75 -1.52 18.12 -3.18
N LYS A 76 -2.09 19.12 -2.50
CA LYS A 76 -3.41 19.01 -1.87
C LYS A 76 -4.26 20.21 -2.27
N GLU A 77 -5.46 19.95 -2.72
CA GLU A 77 -6.52 20.93 -2.85
C GLU A 77 -7.62 20.61 -1.82
N ILE A 78 -8.02 21.61 -1.03
CA ILE A 78 -9.13 21.46 -0.09
C ILE A 78 -10.43 21.49 -0.90
N ILE A 79 -11.29 20.52 -0.67
CA ILE A 79 -12.57 20.35 -1.35
C ILE A 79 -13.71 20.23 -0.35
N GLU A 80 -14.94 20.38 -0.84
CA GLU A 80 -16.13 20.15 -0.05
C GLU A 80 -16.20 18.70 0.41
N LYS A 81 -16.61 18.49 1.67
CA LYS A 81 -16.77 17.16 2.23
C LYS A 81 -18.02 16.48 1.68
N PRO A 82 -17.95 15.20 1.35
CA PRO A 82 -19.14 14.37 1.16
C PRO A 82 -20.09 14.48 2.37
N SER A 83 -21.37 14.35 2.12
CA SER A 83 -22.42 14.52 3.13
C SER A 83 -22.21 13.65 4.37
N VAL A 84 -21.78 12.40 4.17
CA VAL A 84 -21.49 11.43 5.24
C VAL A 84 -20.32 11.83 6.15
N LEU A 85 -19.41 12.69 5.66
CA LEU A 85 -18.24 13.19 6.38
C LEU A 85 -18.39 14.63 6.90
N LYS A 86 -19.56 15.25 6.71
CA LYS A 86 -19.80 16.68 7.00
C LYS A 86 -19.43 17.08 8.43
N ASN A 87 -19.68 16.21 9.39
CA ASN A 87 -19.47 16.49 10.82
C ASN A 87 -18.03 16.23 11.29
N VAL A 88 -17.15 15.74 10.45
CA VAL A 88 -15.74 15.51 10.82
C VAL A 88 -15.00 16.85 10.90
N PRO A 89 -14.40 17.26 12.05
CA PRO A 89 -13.81 18.59 12.24
C PRO A 89 -12.40 18.69 11.62
N ARG A 90 -12.24 18.26 10.36
CA ARG A 90 -10.97 18.26 9.63
C ARG A 90 -11.21 18.68 8.18
N ASN A 91 -10.20 19.29 7.54
CA ASN A 91 -10.25 19.62 6.12
C ASN A 91 -10.10 18.36 5.26
N TYR A 92 -11.05 18.12 4.39
CA TYR A 92 -11.00 17.08 3.38
C TYR A 92 -10.33 17.60 2.12
N GLY A 93 -9.60 16.77 1.42
CA GLY A 93 -8.84 17.22 0.26
C GLY A 93 -8.66 16.18 -0.81
N ARG A 94 -8.48 16.65 -2.04
CA ARG A 94 -7.96 15.89 -3.16
C ARG A 94 -6.44 15.99 -3.15
N TYR A 95 -5.77 14.85 -3.14
CA TYR A 95 -4.32 14.75 -3.17
C TYR A 95 -3.87 14.22 -4.53
N GLY A 96 -2.89 14.90 -5.12
CA GLY A 96 -2.33 14.57 -6.43
C GLY A 96 -2.44 15.70 -7.42
N LEU A 97 -2.47 15.41 -8.72
CA LEU A 97 -2.55 16.40 -9.78
C LEU A 97 -3.84 17.23 -9.68
N PRO A 98 -3.83 18.56 -9.91
CA PRO A 98 -5.03 19.31 -10.21
C PRO A 98 -5.80 18.71 -11.40
N ILE A 99 -7.14 18.78 -11.40
CA ILE A 99 -7.97 18.20 -12.49
C ILE A 99 -7.54 18.72 -13.86
N HIS A 100 -7.31 20.02 -14.00
CA HIS A 100 -6.91 20.61 -15.28
C HIS A 100 -5.55 20.09 -15.81
N ILE A 101 -4.65 19.66 -14.91
CA ILE A 101 -3.39 19.01 -15.30
C ILE A 101 -3.66 17.59 -15.76
N PHE A 102 -4.50 16.84 -15.05
CA PHE A 102 -4.92 15.50 -15.48
C PHE A 102 -5.58 15.53 -16.86
N GLN A 103 -6.47 16.51 -17.12
CA GLN A 103 -7.10 16.71 -18.43
C GLN A 103 -6.06 17.01 -19.52
N LYS A 104 -5.04 17.81 -19.22
CA LYS A 104 -3.91 18.02 -20.14
C LYS A 104 -3.13 16.75 -20.41
N GLU A 105 -2.87 15.92 -19.39
CA GLU A 105 -2.21 14.62 -19.57
C GLU A 105 -3.06 13.67 -20.43
N LEU A 106 -4.38 13.62 -20.20
CA LEU A 106 -5.30 12.84 -21.05
C LEU A 106 -5.24 13.31 -22.52
N ALA A 107 -5.20 14.61 -22.75
CA ALA A 107 -5.15 15.17 -24.11
C ALA A 107 -3.84 14.85 -24.88
N LYS A 108 -2.76 14.47 -24.18
CA LYS A 108 -1.50 14.02 -24.78
C LYS A 108 -1.53 12.54 -25.20
N VAL A 109 -2.48 11.76 -24.67
CA VAL A 109 -2.57 10.32 -24.94
C VAL A 109 -3.29 10.09 -26.26
N GLU A 110 -2.71 9.26 -27.13
CA GLU A 110 -3.42 8.74 -28.30
C GLU A 110 -4.64 7.95 -27.83
N LYS A 111 -5.77 8.06 -28.55
CA LYS A 111 -7.01 7.38 -28.16
C LYS A 111 -6.75 5.91 -27.82
N PRO A 112 -6.95 5.48 -26.56
CA PRO A 112 -6.74 4.11 -26.15
C PRO A 112 -7.86 3.20 -26.65
N ASP A 113 -7.56 1.92 -26.80
CA ASP A 113 -8.56 0.87 -27.06
C ASP A 113 -9.22 0.40 -25.75
N VAL A 114 -8.49 0.46 -24.63
CA VAL A 114 -8.97 0.14 -23.28
C VAL A 114 -8.33 1.09 -22.26
N ILE A 115 -9.10 1.50 -21.27
CA ILE A 115 -8.63 2.26 -20.10
C ILE A 115 -8.69 1.35 -18.89
N MET A 116 -7.62 1.31 -18.10
CA MET A 116 -7.55 0.55 -16.84
C MET A 116 -7.29 1.49 -15.68
N VAL A 117 -8.16 1.44 -14.68
CA VAL A 117 -8.05 2.27 -13.47
C VAL A 117 -7.81 1.37 -12.26
N THR A 118 -6.80 1.66 -11.46
CA THR A 118 -6.57 0.97 -10.19
C THR A 118 -7.32 1.65 -9.05
N SER A 119 -7.45 0.96 -7.92
CA SER A 119 -8.02 1.51 -6.69
C SER A 119 -7.21 1.11 -5.48
N GLY A 120 -7.05 2.03 -4.56
CA GLY A 120 -6.40 1.80 -3.26
C GLY A 120 -7.40 1.49 -2.15
N MET A 121 -7.29 2.21 -1.03
CA MET A 121 -8.18 2.02 0.13
C MET A 121 -9.66 2.18 -0.25
N THR A 122 -10.53 1.45 0.45
CA THR A 122 -11.98 1.45 0.18
C THR A 122 -12.58 2.86 0.18
N TYR A 123 -12.16 3.70 1.10
CA TYR A 123 -12.65 5.08 1.26
C TYR A 123 -11.99 6.12 0.33
N TRP A 124 -11.13 5.70 -0.61
CA TRP A 124 -10.57 6.58 -1.66
C TRP A 124 -11.35 6.50 -2.98
N TYR A 125 -12.46 5.78 -3.01
CA TYR A 125 -13.24 5.51 -4.23
C TYR A 125 -13.67 6.77 -4.99
N ILE A 126 -13.88 7.90 -4.32
CA ILE A 126 -14.24 9.16 -4.98
C ILE A 126 -13.18 9.57 -6.02
N GLY A 127 -11.90 9.40 -5.69
CA GLY A 127 -10.82 9.68 -6.64
C GLY A 127 -10.84 8.75 -7.86
N VAL A 128 -11.27 7.51 -7.66
CA VAL A 128 -11.49 6.53 -8.75
C VAL A 128 -12.62 6.98 -9.67
N PHE A 129 -13.76 7.37 -9.09
CA PHE A 129 -14.92 7.81 -9.87
C PHE A 129 -14.64 9.08 -10.68
N GLU A 130 -13.94 10.04 -10.07
CA GLU A 130 -13.53 11.25 -10.78
C GLU A 130 -12.58 10.94 -11.93
N ALA A 131 -11.61 10.02 -11.74
CA ALA A 131 -10.69 9.63 -12.81
C ALA A 131 -11.41 8.92 -13.97
N ILE A 132 -12.37 8.04 -13.66
CA ILE A 132 -13.19 7.36 -14.67
C ILE A 132 -14.04 8.39 -15.44
N LYS A 133 -14.69 9.31 -14.74
CA LYS A 133 -15.50 10.36 -15.34
C LYS A 133 -14.71 11.22 -16.30
N GLU A 134 -13.55 11.73 -15.89
CA GLU A 134 -12.69 12.55 -16.73
C GLU A 134 -12.14 11.77 -17.94
N ALA A 135 -11.75 10.50 -17.74
CA ALA A 135 -11.30 9.65 -18.83
C ALA A 135 -12.42 9.38 -19.86
N ARG A 136 -13.67 9.17 -19.41
CA ARG A 136 -14.84 9.01 -20.31
C ARG A 136 -15.18 10.28 -21.06
N ASN A 137 -15.02 11.45 -20.44
CA ASN A 137 -15.23 12.73 -21.10
C ASN A 137 -14.23 12.90 -22.26
N GLN A 138 -12.97 12.53 -22.07
CA GLN A 138 -11.92 12.64 -23.07
C GLN A 138 -12.03 11.56 -24.16
N PHE A 139 -12.38 10.32 -23.79
CA PHE A 139 -12.40 9.16 -24.65
C PHE A 139 -13.78 8.46 -24.62
N PRO A 140 -14.84 9.09 -25.13
CA PRO A 140 -16.19 8.49 -25.10
C PRO A 140 -16.22 7.17 -25.86
N GLY A 141 -16.91 6.17 -25.25
CA GLY A 141 -17.09 4.85 -25.82
C GLY A 141 -15.87 3.91 -25.69
N VAL A 142 -14.78 4.34 -25.08
CA VAL A 142 -13.66 3.44 -24.76
C VAL A 142 -14.00 2.64 -23.50
N PRO A 143 -13.87 1.30 -23.51
CA PRO A 143 -14.15 0.49 -22.33
C PRO A 143 -13.20 0.78 -21.17
N VAL A 144 -13.76 0.83 -19.98
CA VAL A 144 -13.04 1.11 -18.71
C VAL A 144 -13.09 -0.13 -17.83
N ILE A 145 -11.92 -0.60 -17.42
CA ILE A 145 -11.71 -1.69 -16.47
C ILE A 145 -11.25 -1.09 -15.14
N LEU A 146 -11.96 -1.40 -14.06
CA LEU A 146 -11.59 -1.02 -12.69
C LEU A 146 -11.08 -2.26 -11.94
N GLY A 147 -9.95 -2.12 -11.24
CA GLY A 147 -9.42 -3.16 -10.36
C GLY A 147 -8.79 -2.57 -9.09
N GLY A 148 -8.13 -3.42 -8.30
CA GLY A 148 -7.43 -3.06 -7.08
C GLY A 148 -8.24 -3.25 -5.80
N THR A 149 -7.71 -2.77 -4.68
CA THR A 149 -8.21 -3.11 -3.33
C THR A 149 -9.67 -2.72 -3.10
N TYR A 150 -10.08 -1.50 -3.48
CA TYR A 150 -11.49 -1.08 -3.34
C TYR A 150 -12.40 -1.95 -4.21
N ALA A 151 -12.03 -2.21 -5.46
CA ALA A 151 -12.79 -3.04 -6.37
C ALA A 151 -12.96 -4.49 -5.87
N THR A 152 -11.98 -4.99 -5.12
CA THR A 152 -12.04 -6.32 -4.50
C THR A 152 -12.89 -6.33 -3.23
N ILE A 153 -12.66 -5.41 -2.31
CA ILE A 153 -13.28 -5.40 -0.98
C ILE A 153 -14.73 -4.87 -1.01
N CYS A 154 -15.02 -3.91 -1.89
CA CYS A 154 -16.34 -3.28 -2.04
C CYS A 154 -16.88 -3.53 -3.47
N TYR A 155 -16.87 -4.79 -3.91
CA TYR A 155 -17.17 -5.17 -5.29
C TYR A 155 -18.52 -4.67 -5.77
N ASP A 156 -19.59 -4.94 -5.04
CA ASP A 156 -20.96 -4.54 -5.42
C ASP A 156 -21.07 -3.01 -5.53
N HIS A 157 -20.51 -2.28 -4.55
CA HIS A 157 -20.48 -0.81 -4.59
C HIS A 157 -19.69 -0.30 -5.80
N ALA A 158 -18.59 -0.96 -6.17
CA ALA A 158 -17.79 -0.60 -7.34
C ALA A 158 -18.54 -0.85 -8.64
N VAL A 159 -19.24 -1.99 -8.77
CA VAL A 159 -20.06 -2.33 -9.94
C VAL A 159 -21.20 -1.34 -10.14
N GLU A 160 -21.89 -1.00 -9.07
CA GLU A 160 -23.08 -0.15 -9.14
C GLU A 160 -22.76 1.34 -9.36
N ASN A 161 -21.64 1.83 -8.82
CA ASN A 161 -21.41 3.27 -8.68
C ASN A 161 -20.19 3.82 -9.41
N SER A 162 -19.22 2.98 -9.81
CA SER A 162 -17.95 3.51 -10.36
C SER A 162 -18.05 4.08 -11.76
N GLY A 163 -19.04 3.64 -12.53
CA GLY A 163 -19.15 3.92 -13.94
C GLY A 163 -18.12 3.17 -14.82
N ALA A 164 -17.39 2.20 -14.29
CA ALA A 164 -16.58 1.27 -15.09
C ALA A 164 -17.46 0.28 -15.86
N ASP A 165 -16.99 -0.18 -17.02
CA ASP A 165 -17.71 -1.22 -17.80
C ASP A 165 -17.44 -2.61 -17.22
N TYR A 166 -16.27 -2.79 -16.62
CA TYR A 166 -15.82 -4.06 -16.04
C TYR A 166 -15.12 -3.79 -14.69
N VAL A 167 -15.45 -4.60 -13.69
CA VAL A 167 -14.79 -4.60 -12.39
C VAL A 167 -14.08 -5.92 -12.17
N VAL A 168 -12.79 -5.88 -11.92
CA VAL A 168 -11.93 -7.05 -11.69
C VAL A 168 -11.53 -7.09 -10.22
N CYS A 169 -11.91 -8.16 -9.53
CA CYS A 169 -11.54 -8.43 -8.14
C CYS A 169 -10.33 -9.38 -8.05
N ASP A 170 -9.75 -9.47 -6.87
CA ASP A 170 -8.59 -10.30 -6.51
C ASP A 170 -7.31 -9.91 -7.28
N GLU A 171 -6.42 -10.89 -7.51
CA GLU A 171 -5.25 -10.70 -8.36
C GLU A 171 -5.68 -10.51 -9.82
N GLY A 172 -5.47 -9.29 -10.30
CA GLY A 172 -6.03 -8.86 -11.58
C GLY A 172 -5.20 -9.19 -12.81
N GLU A 173 -3.95 -9.65 -12.71
CA GLU A 173 -3.03 -9.70 -13.85
C GLU A 173 -3.56 -10.55 -15.00
N ILE A 174 -3.93 -11.79 -14.73
CA ILE A 174 -4.43 -12.71 -15.77
C ILE A 174 -5.84 -12.32 -16.21
N LYS A 175 -6.75 -12.04 -15.26
CA LYS A 175 -8.13 -11.62 -15.57
C LYS A 175 -8.14 -10.37 -16.44
N ALA A 176 -7.28 -9.40 -16.13
CA ALA A 176 -7.15 -8.16 -16.90
C ALA A 176 -6.60 -8.41 -18.30
N LEU A 177 -5.58 -9.26 -18.45
CA LEU A 177 -5.05 -9.64 -19.76
C LEU A 177 -6.11 -10.31 -20.63
N GLU A 178 -6.82 -11.31 -20.11
CA GLU A 178 -7.89 -12.02 -20.83
C GLU A 178 -9.01 -11.06 -21.27
N LEU A 179 -9.40 -10.14 -20.38
CA LEU A 179 -10.43 -9.16 -20.69
C LEU A 179 -9.96 -8.18 -21.78
N VAL A 180 -8.74 -7.69 -21.71
CA VAL A 180 -8.16 -6.81 -22.74
C VAL A 180 -8.06 -7.55 -24.09
N GLN A 181 -7.64 -8.81 -24.10
CA GLN A 181 -7.60 -9.64 -25.32
C GLN A 181 -8.98 -9.77 -25.97
N ASN A 182 -10.01 -10.04 -25.17
CA ASN A 182 -11.39 -10.12 -25.65
C ASN A 182 -11.89 -8.80 -26.23
N LEU A 183 -11.60 -7.68 -25.56
CA LEU A 183 -12.04 -6.35 -25.99
C LEU A 183 -11.32 -5.86 -27.26
N THR A 184 -10.08 -6.29 -27.46
CA THR A 184 -9.26 -5.86 -28.60
C THR A 184 -9.21 -6.87 -29.74
N SER A 185 -9.88 -8.02 -29.59
CA SER A 185 -9.86 -9.13 -30.56
C SER A 185 -8.43 -9.60 -30.91
N ASN A 186 -7.51 -9.49 -29.94
CA ASN A 186 -6.13 -9.91 -30.09
C ASN A 186 -5.98 -11.34 -29.49
N PRO A 187 -5.60 -12.36 -30.29
CA PRO A 187 -5.50 -13.72 -29.77
C PRO A 187 -4.44 -13.83 -28.67
N PRO A 188 -4.68 -14.65 -27.63
CA PRO A 188 -3.75 -14.83 -26.54
C PRO A 188 -2.39 -15.36 -27.03
N SER A 189 -1.31 -14.79 -26.48
CA SER A 189 0.03 -15.30 -26.71
C SER A 189 0.18 -16.74 -26.17
N PRO A 190 0.85 -17.64 -26.89
CA PRO A 190 1.09 -19.01 -26.41
C PRO A 190 1.81 -19.09 -25.05
N LEU A 191 2.56 -18.06 -24.67
CA LEU A 191 3.30 -18.00 -23.41
C LEU A 191 2.38 -17.92 -22.18
N PHE A 192 1.17 -17.41 -22.31
CA PHE A 192 0.23 -17.17 -21.20
C PHE A 192 -1.07 -17.99 -21.30
N GLN A 193 -1.14 -18.97 -22.20
CA GLN A 193 -2.31 -19.85 -22.35
C GLN A 193 -2.46 -20.91 -21.25
N ARG A 194 -1.49 -21.03 -20.33
CA ARG A 194 -1.50 -22.04 -19.27
C ARG A 194 -1.83 -21.38 -17.94
N GLY A 195 -2.98 -21.72 -17.38
CA GLY A 195 -3.56 -21.19 -16.15
C GLY A 195 -2.81 -21.41 -14.82
N ASN A 196 -1.48 -21.58 -14.83
CA ASN A 196 -0.65 -21.78 -13.66
C ASN A 196 0.67 -20.99 -13.80
N LEU A 197 0.59 -19.67 -13.97
CA LEU A 197 1.77 -18.83 -13.88
C LEU A 197 2.24 -18.75 -12.42
N SER A 198 3.49 -19.10 -12.19
CA SER A 198 4.17 -18.73 -10.94
C SER A 198 4.30 -17.21 -10.85
N ILE A 199 4.31 -16.67 -9.64
CA ILE A 199 4.59 -15.24 -9.44
C ILE A 199 5.98 -14.82 -9.95
N ASP A 200 6.86 -15.78 -10.21
CA ASP A 200 8.19 -15.59 -10.82
C ASP A 200 8.17 -15.50 -12.36
N ASP A 201 7.04 -15.80 -12.99
CA ASP A 201 6.89 -15.78 -14.45
C ASP A 201 6.32 -14.45 -14.96
N TYR A 202 5.87 -13.58 -14.06
CA TYR A 202 5.41 -12.25 -14.43
C TYR A 202 6.59 -11.38 -14.90
N PRO A 203 6.39 -10.62 -15.99
CA PRO A 203 7.34 -9.57 -16.38
C PRO A 203 7.51 -8.55 -15.26
N TYR A 204 8.66 -7.88 -15.25
CA TYR A 204 8.89 -6.79 -14.31
C TYR A 204 7.86 -5.66 -14.50
N PRO A 205 7.47 -4.98 -13.41
CA PRO A 205 6.61 -3.80 -13.48
C PRO A 205 7.15 -2.73 -14.44
N VAL A 206 6.26 -2.06 -15.17
CA VAL A 206 6.62 -1.02 -16.14
C VAL A 206 7.06 0.30 -15.48
N TYR A 207 8.08 0.23 -14.64
CA TYR A 207 8.61 1.39 -13.92
C TYR A 207 9.23 2.47 -14.82
N ASP A 208 9.57 2.13 -16.06
CA ASP A 208 9.99 3.09 -17.05
C ASP A 208 8.94 4.17 -17.34
N LEU A 209 7.64 3.86 -17.13
CA LEU A 209 6.53 4.80 -17.26
C LEU A 209 6.43 5.81 -16.10
N LEU A 210 7.10 5.57 -14.98
CA LEU A 210 7.11 6.53 -13.88
C LEU A 210 8.08 7.69 -14.17
N THR A 211 7.71 8.89 -13.78
CA THR A 211 8.55 10.07 -13.90
C THR A 211 9.78 9.98 -12.99
N ASN A 212 9.59 9.55 -11.74
CA ASN A 212 10.67 9.36 -10.78
C ASN A 212 10.90 7.89 -10.44
N LYS A 213 12.16 7.46 -10.55
CA LYS A 213 12.63 6.09 -10.31
C LYS A 213 13.68 6.00 -9.19
N GLU A 214 13.87 7.07 -8.42
CA GLU A 214 14.78 7.06 -7.25
C GLU A 214 14.34 6.07 -6.18
N SER A 215 13.02 5.84 -6.08
CA SER A 215 12.44 4.84 -5.18
C SER A 215 11.43 3.98 -5.91
N LEU A 216 11.55 2.66 -5.76
CA LEU A 216 10.65 1.67 -6.35
C LEU A 216 10.10 0.74 -5.27
N ALA A 217 8.96 0.12 -5.54
CA ALA A 217 8.41 -0.94 -4.71
C ALA A 217 8.92 -2.30 -5.20
N ILE A 218 9.09 -3.25 -4.29
CA ILE A 218 9.43 -4.63 -4.59
C ILE A 218 8.47 -5.54 -3.84
N LEU A 219 8.03 -6.61 -4.50
CA LEU A 219 7.35 -7.74 -3.88
C LEU A 219 8.26 -8.96 -3.96
N THR A 220 8.51 -9.59 -2.83
CA THR A 220 9.21 -10.86 -2.74
C THR A 220 8.27 -12.02 -2.48
N SER A 221 7.05 -11.69 -2.04
CA SER A 221 5.95 -12.61 -1.76
C SER A 221 4.60 -11.94 -1.96
N ARG A 222 3.54 -12.73 -2.07
CA ARG A 222 2.15 -12.28 -2.06
C ARG A 222 1.35 -13.05 -1.03
N GLY A 223 0.38 -12.37 -0.40
CA GLY A 223 -0.44 -12.93 0.66
C GLY A 223 0.30 -13.06 1.99
N CYS A 224 -0.42 -13.55 2.99
CA CYS A 224 0.10 -13.76 4.33
C CYS A 224 -0.62 -14.96 4.97
N PRO A 225 0.08 -15.97 5.54
CA PRO A 225 -0.57 -17.12 6.16
C PRO A 225 -1.03 -16.84 7.60
N MET A 226 -0.77 -15.65 8.13
CA MET A 226 -1.21 -15.26 9.47
C MET A 226 -2.71 -14.93 9.44
N GLY A 227 -3.48 -15.50 10.33
CA GLY A 227 -4.93 -15.32 10.42
C GLY A 227 -5.35 -14.09 11.22
N CYS A 228 -4.71 -12.94 11.05
CA CYS A 228 -5.06 -11.72 11.81
C CYS A 228 -6.51 -11.30 11.51
N THR A 229 -7.35 -11.21 12.55
CA THR A 229 -8.80 -11.01 12.45
C THR A 229 -9.21 -9.67 11.82
N TYR A 230 -8.33 -8.68 11.85
CA TYR A 230 -8.54 -7.32 11.31
C TYR A 230 -7.99 -7.13 9.89
N CYS A 231 -7.30 -8.13 9.33
CA CYS A 231 -6.51 -7.97 8.10
C CYS A 231 -7.21 -8.56 6.88
N ALA A 232 -7.20 -7.80 5.79
CA ALA A 232 -7.78 -8.21 4.50
C ALA A 232 -6.76 -8.81 3.52
N SER A 233 -5.53 -9.12 3.96
CA SER A 233 -4.47 -9.61 3.06
C SER A 233 -4.91 -10.84 2.27
N ASN A 234 -5.56 -11.81 2.93
CA ASN A 234 -6.07 -13.03 2.29
C ASN A 234 -7.22 -12.77 1.31
N LEU A 235 -8.01 -11.69 1.55
CA LEU A 235 -9.10 -11.30 0.64
C LEU A 235 -8.57 -10.64 -0.63
N VAL A 236 -7.41 -9.98 -0.55
CA VAL A 236 -6.84 -9.19 -1.67
C VAL A 236 -5.79 -9.97 -2.45
N ALA A 237 -4.94 -10.74 -1.77
CA ALA A 237 -3.77 -11.39 -2.36
C ALA A 237 -3.83 -12.93 -2.32
N GLY A 238 -4.93 -13.51 -1.78
CA GLY A 238 -5.12 -14.96 -1.71
C GLY A 238 -4.08 -15.69 -0.86
N GLU A 239 -3.75 -16.92 -1.25
CA GLU A 239 -2.79 -17.76 -0.53
C GLU A 239 -1.37 -17.21 -0.57
N PHE A 240 -0.59 -17.51 0.48
CA PHE A 240 0.80 -17.10 0.57
C PHE A 240 1.68 -17.81 -0.45
N ARG A 241 2.44 -17.02 -1.23
CA ARG A 241 3.39 -17.51 -2.24
C ARG A 241 4.65 -16.64 -2.21
N GLN A 242 5.82 -17.28 -2.26
CA GLN A 242 7.11 -16.57 -2.30
C GLN A 242 7.76 -16.72 -3.68
N ARG A 243 8.44 -15.67 -4.11
CA ARG A 243 9.26 -15.66 -5.32
C ARG A 243 10.60 -16.35 -5.07
N ASN A 244 11.23 -16.78 -6.14
CA ASN A 244 12.63 -17.24 -6.07
C ASN A 244 13.53 -16.08 -5.59
N PRO A 245 14.28 -16.24 -4.49
CA PRO A 245 15.08 -15.17 -3.90
C PRO A 245 16.16 -14.62 -4.83
N ILE A 246 16.70 -15.45 -5.73
CA ILE A 246 17.70 -15.01 -6.71
C ILE A 246 17.05 -14.12 -7.78
N LYS A 247 15.86 -14.48 -8.27
CA LYS A 247 15.10 -13.64 -9.22
C LYS A 247 14.73 -12.28 -8.62
N VAL A 248 14.46 -12.22 -7.31
CA VAL A 248 14.24 -10.94 -6.61
C VAL A 248 15.51 -10.09 -6.61
N ALA A 249 16.67 -10.69 -6.30
CA ALA A 249 17.94 -9.99 -6.36
C ALA A 249 18.29 -9.54 -7.79
N ASP A 250 17.97 -10.34 -8.81
CA ASP A 250 18.13 -9.98 -10.24
C ASP A 250 17.29 -8.75 -10.60
N GLU A 251 16.05 -8.69 -10.12
CA GLU A 251 15.16 -7.56 -10.36
C GLU A 251 15.69 -6.27 -9.71
N ILE A 252 16.15 -6.35 -8.45
CA ILE A 252 16.75 -5.21 -7.74
C ILE A 252 18.00 -4.73 -8.49
N GLU A 253 18.89 -5.64 -8.89
CA GLU A 253 20.08 -5.31 -9.67
C GLU A 253 19.72 -4.65 -11.01
N PHE A 254 18.72 -5.18 -11.70
CA PHE A 254 18.22 -4.61 -12.95
C PHE A 254 17.82 -3.15 -12.78
N TYR A 255 17.04 -2.82 -11.73
CA TYR A 255 16.61 -1.44 -11.51
C TYR A 255 17.76 -0.53 -11.04
N CYS A 256 18.68 -1.03 -10.23
CA CYS A 256 19.89 -0.28 -9.88
C CYS A 256 20.69 0.12 -11.13
N LYS A 257 20.89 -0.84 -12.04
CA LYS A 257 21.68 -0.62 -13.27
C LYS A 257 20.95 0.21 -14.33
N THR A 258 19.64 -0.03 -14.50
CA THR A 258 18.87 0.58 -15.59
C THR A 258 18.42 2.00 -15.24
N PHE A 259 18.01 2.23 -14.00
CA PHE A 259 17.40 3.50 -13.57
C PHE A 259 18.22 4.26 -12.52
N GLY A 260 19.29 3.67 -12.01
CA GLY A 260 20.04 4.24 -10.89
C GLY A 260 19.24 4.27 -9.57
N THR A 261 18.26 3.37 -9.44
CA THR A 261 17.40 3.30 -8.25
C THR A 261 18.21 3.03 -7.00
N LYS A 262 17.98 3.85 -5.96
CA LYS A 262 18.69 3.74 -4.68
C LYS A 262 17.80 3.23 -3.54
N ASN A 263 16.49 3.43 -3.61
CA ASN A 263 15.58 3.12 -2.52
C ASN A 263 14.56 2.08 -2.97
N PHE A 264 14.45 0.98 -2.24
CA PHE A 264 13.49 -0.10 -2.49
C PHE A 264 12.57 -0.28 -1.28
N ALA A 265 11.28 -0.14 -1.48
CA ALA A 265 10.27 -0.41 -0.46
C ALA A 265 9.67 -1.80 -0.65
N PHE A 266 9.84 -2.69 0.32
CA PHE A 266 9.18 -3.99 0.33
C PHE A 266 7.70 -3.83 0.65
N TYR A 267 6.84 -4.27 -0.27
CA TYR A 267 5.39 -4.22 -0.13
C TYR A 267 4.78 -5.52 0.38
N ASP A 268 5.62 -6.45 0.73
CA ASP A 268 5.22 -7.76 1.26
C ASP A 268 4.39 -7.63 2.54
N ASP A 269 3.35 -8.45 2.64
CA ASP A 269 2.57 -8.60 3.87
C ASP A 269 3.29 -9.47 4.91
N ALA A 270 4.18 -10.36 4.44
CA ALA A 270 4.88 -11.34 5.27
C ALA A 270 6.35 -11.55 4.86
N LEU A 271 7.09 -10.45 4.71
CA LEU A 271 8.48 -10.41 4.20
C LEU A 271 9.44 -11.40 4.88
N LEU A 272 9.31 -11.60 6.18
CA LEU A 272 10.27 -12.39 6.97
C LEU A 272 9.90 -13.86 7.15
N LEU A 273 8.83 -14.35 6.52
CA LEU A 273 8.51 -15.77 6.55
C LEU A 273 9.56 -16.59 5.77
N ASN A 274 9.82 -17.80 6.24
CA ASN A 274 10.90 -18.66 5.70
C ASN A 274 12.23 -17.91 5.59
N ARG A 275 12.53 -17.08 6.59
CA ARG A 275 13.62 -16.08 6.58
C ARG A 275 14.96 -16.64 6.11
N GLU A 276 15.33 -17.86 6.52
CA GLU A 276 16.65 -18.44 6.19
C GLU A 276 16.77 -18.80 4.71
N GLU A 277 15.68 -19.28 4.12
CA GLU A 277 15.62 -19.75 2.73
C GLU A 277 15.21 -18.65 1.75
N HIS A 278 14.70 -17.54 2.26
CA HIS A 278 14.17 -16.46 1.41
C HIS A 278 14.89 -15.13 1.65
N ILE A 279 14.45 -14.29 2.60
CA ILE A 279 15.01 -12.94 2.76
C ILE A 279 16.52 -12.95 3.06
N THR A 280 17.01 -13.91 3.85
CA THR A 280 18.43 -14.05 4.13
C THR A 280 19.23 -14.35 2.85
N VAL A 281 18.68 -15.14 1.92
CA VAL A 281 19.31 -15.43 0.62
C VAL A 281 19.35 -14.17 -0.24
N ILE A 282 18.22 -13.43 -0.32
CA ILE A 282 18.14 -12.15 -1.05
C ILE A 282 19.22 -11.19 -0.55
N LEU A 283 19.29 -10.96 0.78
CA LEU A 283 20.21 -9.98 1.35
C LEU A 283 21.68 -10.38 1.20
N LYS A 284 22.01 -11.68 1.33
CA LYS A 284 23.37 -12.19 1.07
C LYS A 284 23.76 -11.98 -0.40
N ASP A 285 22.82 -12.19 -1.32
CA ASP A 285 23.08 -12.00 -2.75
C ASP A 285 23.24 -10.51 -3.12
N ILE A 286 22.48 -9.61 -2.51
CA ILE A 286 22.65 -8.15 -2.62
C ILE A 286 24.09 -7.73 -2.19
N ILE A 287 24.56 -8.25 -1.05
CA ILE A 287 25.94 -7.99 -0.58
C ILE A 287 26.97 -8.56 -1.57
N ARG A 288 26.79 -9.82 -2.03
CA ARG A 288 27.70 -10.47 -2.99
C ARG A 288 27.82 -9.68 -4.28
N ARG A 289 26.72 -9.08 -4.77
CA ARG A 289 26.68 -8.24 -5.97
C ARG A 289 27.17 -6.81 -5.73
N ASN A 290 27.45 -6.44 -4.47
CA ASN A 290 27.88 -5.11 -4.06
C ASN A 290 26.93 -3.99 -4.54
N LEU A 291 25.61 -4.19 -4.39
CA LEU A 291 24.62 -3.22 -4.81
C LEU A 291 24.52 -2.08 -3.78
N ASP A 292 24.69 -0.84 -4.25
CA ASP A 292 24.57 0.37 -3.43
C ASP A 292 23.11 0.86 -3.42
N CYS A 293 22.32 0.29 -2.54
CA CYS A 293 20.90 0.63 -2.37
C CYS A 293 20.44 0.52 -0.92
N TYR A 294 19.28 1.09 -0.64
CA TYR A 294 18.62 1.12 0.67
C TYR A 294 17.28 0.44 0.61
N PHE A 295 16.90 -0.19 1.74
CA PHE A 295 15.66 -0.92 1.86
C PHE A 295 14.76 -0.30 2.94
N HIS A 296 13.45 -0.31 2.65
CA HIS A 296 12.41 0.27 3.48
C HIS A 296 11.27 -0.72 3.65
N THR A 297 10.66 -0.72 4.82
CA THR A 297 9.51 -1.59 5.13
C THR A 297 8.33 -0.73 5.56
N PRO A 298 7.56 -0.15 4.62
CA PRO A 298 6.35 0.60 4.97
C PRO A 298 5.32 -0.29 5.67
N ASN A 299 5.21 -1.55 5.24
CA ASN A 299 4.44 -2.58 5.93
C ASN A 299 5.22 -3.13 7.12
N ALA A 300 4.51 -3.52 8.17
CA ALA A 300 5.14 -4.05 9.36
C ALA A 300 5.72 -5.45 9.15
N MET A 301 6.97 -5.63 9.50
CA MET A 301 7.59 -6.96 9.60
C MET A 301 7.17 -7.68 10.88
N HIS A 302 7.14 -9.01 10.84
CA HIS A 302 6.89 -9.84 12.00
C HIS A 302 8.07 -9.81 12.97
N ALA A 303 7.93 -9.16 14.12
CA ALA A 303 9.00 -8.98 15.10
C ALA A 303 9.61 -10.32 15.56
N SER A 304 8.80 -11.35 15.79
CA SER A 304 9.24 -12.69 16.18
C SER A 304 10.22 -13.37 15.22
N GLN A 305 10.32 -12.89 13.98
CA GLN A 305 11.26 -13.40 12.97
C GLN A 305 12.63 -12.71 13.00
N ILE A 306 12.80 -11.63 13.79
CA ILE A 306 14.04 -10.83 13.80
C ILE A 306 14.98 -11.36 14.86
N ASN A 307 15.82 -12.32 14.50
CA ASN A 307 16.93 -12.79 15.34
C ASN A 307 18.20 -11.92 15.11
N LYS A 308 19.23 -12.15 15.93
CA LYS A 308 20.50 -11.40 15.88
C LYS A 308 21.17 -11.44 14.51
N SER A 309 21.23 -12.62 13.87
CA SER A 309 21.88 -12.78 12.57
C SER A 309 21.15 -12.01 11.45
N LEU A 310 19.82 -12.07 11.42
CA LEU A 310 19.03 -11.32 10.47
C LEU A 310 19.12 -9.80 10.70
N ALA A 311 19.06 -9.34 11.97
CA ALA A 311 19.20 -7.93 12.30
C ALA A 311 20.55 -7.35 11.80
N GLN A 312 21.66 -8.10 12.02
CA GLN A 312 22.99 -7.72 11.50
C GLN A 312 23.05 -7.68 9.98
N LEU A 313 22.40 -8.65 9.31
CA LEU A 313 22.36 -8.72 7.85
C LEU A 313 21.54 -7.55 7.28
N MET A 314 20.40 -7.23 7.88
CA MET A 314 19.57 -6.08 7.51
C MET A 314 20.34 -4.76 7.65
N PHE A 315 21.06 -4.58 8.75
CA PHE A 315 21.87 -3.38 8.96
C PHE A 315 22.97 -3.25 7.90
N LYS A 316 23.68 -4.35 7.63
CA LYS A 316 24.77 -4.41 6.64
C LYS A 316 24.28 -4.16 5.20
N THR A 317 23.08 -4.59 4.86
CA THR A 317 22.48 -4.42 3.52
C THR A 317 21.79 -3.08 3.32
N GLY A 318 21.75 -2.22 4.35
CA GLY A 318 21.20 -0.88 4.19
C GLY A 318 19.70 -0.74 4.40
N PHE A 319 19.06 -1.59 5.22
CA PHE A 319 17.71 -1.28 5.71
C PHE A 319 17.74 0.02 6.53
N LYS A 320 16.93 1.00 6.13
CA LYS A 320 16.90 2.34 6.74
C LYS A 320 15.63 2.63 7.51
N THR A 321 14.51 2.13 7.06
CA THR A 321 13.23 2.35 7.70
C THR A 321 12.70 1.03 8.22
N ILE A 322 12.90 0.78 9.51
CA ILE A 322 12.43 -0.44 10.17
C ILE A 322 11.03 -0.20 10.70
N ARG A 323 10.07 -1.01 10.22
CA ARG A 323 8.71 -1.07 10.76
C ARG A 323 8.41 -2.49 11.18
N ILE A 324 8.03 -2.65 12.44
CA ILE A 324 7.62 -3.93 13.03
C ILE A 324 6.27 -3.78 13.71
N SER A 325 5.54 -4.85 13.89
CA SER A 325 4.24 -4.82 14.54
C SER A 325 4.31 -5.34 15.96
N LEU A 326 3.53 -4.70 16.85
CA LEU A 326 3.13 -5.23 18.14
C LEU A 326 1.63 -5.47 18.17
N GLU A 327 0.86 -4.59 17.57
CA GLU A 327 -0.60 -4.44 17.64
C GLU A 327 -1.04 -4.00 19.06
N THR A 328 -0.88 -4.84 20.07
CA THR A 328 -1.19 -4.55 21.47
C THR A 328 -0.20 -5.26 22.41
N SER A 329 0.04 -4.71 23.60
CA SER A 329 0.80 -5.37 24.66
C SER A 329 -0.02 -6.36 25.49
N ASN A 330 -1.35 -6.39 25.29
CA ASN A 330 -2.25 -7.31 25.98
C ASN A 330 -2.17 -8.71 25.37
N ILE A 331 -1.64 -9.68 26.12
CA ILE A 331 -1.43 -11.06 25.64
C ILE A 331 -2.75 -11.76 25.24
N ASN A 332 -3.85 -11.51 25.97
CA ASN A 332 -5.12 -12.13 25.65
C ASN A 332 -5.66 -11.62 24.32
N ARG A 333 -5.62 -10.30 24.12
CA ARG A 333 -6.01 -9.70 22.83
C ARG A 333 -5.08 -10.12 21.69
N GLN A 334 -3.78 -10.27 21.93
CA GLN A 334 -2.86 -10.81 20.92
C GLN A 334 -3.33 -12.18 20.41
N ARG A 335 -3.74 -13.07 21.31
CA ARG A 335 -4.27 -14.41 20.95
C ARG A 335 -5.59 -14.32 20.18
N GLU A 336 -6.46 -13.38 20.55
CA GLU A 336 -7.74 -13.14 19.88
C GLU A 336 -7.58 -12.61 18.45
N ILE A 337 -6.56 -11.80 18.18
CA ILE A 337 -6.39 -11.10 16.91
C ILE A 337 -5.37 -11.77 15.96
N GLY A 338 -4.83 -12.96 16.31
CA GLY A 338 -3.99 -13.72 15.40
C GLY A 338 -2.64 -14.19 15.96
N ASP A 339 -2.33 -13.93 17.24
CA ASP A 339 -1.14 -14.42 17.99
C ASP A 339 0.20 -14.21 17.25
N LYS A 340 0.34 -13.07 16.60
CA LYS A 340 1.44 -12.78 15.67
C LYS A 340 2.77 -12.50 16.38
N VAL A 341 2.72 -11.86 17.55
CA VAL A 341 3.91 -11.46 18.32
C VAL A 341 3.57 -11.31 19.80
N THR A 342 4.45 -11.78 20.67
CA THR A 342 4.32 -11.49 22.11
C THR A 342 5.07 -10.20 22.48
N PRO A 343 4.72 -9.53 23.57
CA PRO A 343 5.49 -8.40 24.09
C PRO A 343 6.98 -8.74 24.27
N GLU A 344 7.31 -9.90 24.81
CA GLU A 344 8.68 -10.38 24.98
C GLU A 344 9.40 -10.56 23.65
N GLY A 345 8.72 -11.14 22.65
CA GLY A 345 9.26 -11.31 21.29
C GLY A 345 9.55 -9.97 20.61
N LEU A 346 8.69 -8.95 20.82
CA LEU A 346 8.99 -7.59 20.37
C LEU A 346 10.25 -7.02 21.05
N ARG A 347 10.35 -7.17 22.38
CA ARG A 347 11.51 -6.68 23.15
C ARG A 347 12.80 -7.31 22.65
N GLU A 348 12.80 -8.62 22.44
CA GLU A 348 13.95 -9.34 21.87
C GLU A 348 14.33 -8.83 20.48
N ALA A 349 13.36 -8.65 19.59
CA ALA A 349 13.60 -8.11 18.25
C ALA A 349 14.23 -6.70 18.31
N ILE A 350 13.76 -5.83 19.19
CA ILE A 350 14.32 -4.48 19.36
C ILE A 350 15.75 -4.54 19.92
N ILE A 351 16.05 -5.44 20.87
CA ILE A 351 17.41 -5.65 21.36
C ILE A 351 18.31 -6.09 20.21
N ASN A 352 17.91 -7.10 19.42
CA ASN A 352 18.68 -7.60 18.28
C ASN A 352 18.97 -6.49 17.26
N LEU A 353 17.98 -5.65 16.96
CA LEU A 353 18.15 -4.52 16.05
C LEU A 353 19.13 -3.48 16.60
N LYS A 354 19.05 -3.15 17.90
CA LYS A 354 19.97 -2.21 18.53
C LYS A 354 21.39 -2.75 18.60
N GLU A 355 21.58 -4.02 18.92
CA GLU A 355 22.89 -4.68 18.87
C GLU A 355 23.48 -4.71 17.45
N ALA A 356 22.65 -4.78 16.41
CA ALA A 356 23.08 -4.66 15.03
C ALA A 356 23.52 -3.25 14.61
N GLY A 357 23.17 -2.20 15.39
CA GLY A 357 23.57 -0.82 15.15
C GLY A 357 22.43 0.18 14.94
N TYR A 358 21.17 -0.25 14.93
CA TYR A 358 20.02 0.64 14.79
C TYR A 358 19.81 1.48 16.05
N LYS A 359 19.47 2.76 15.87
CA LYS A 359 19.04 3.64 16.96
C LYS A 359 17.53 3.50 17.18
N GLY A 360 17.05 3.76 18.39
CA GLY A 360 15.63 3.67 18.72
C GLY A 360 14.71 4.45 17.79
N LYS A 361 15.14 5.64 17.36
CA LYS A 361 14.42 6.49 16.42
C LYS A 361 14.29 5.92 14.98
N GLU A 362 15.08 4.93 14.61
CA GLU A 362 15.03 4.25 13.32
C GLU A 362 14.05 3.06 13.35
N ILE A 363 13.64 2.61 14.56
CA ILE A 363 12.76 1.48 14.78
C ILE A 363 11.35 2.00 15.10
N GLY A 364 10.41 1.81 14.18
CA GLY A 364 9.01 2.15 14.40
C GLY A 364 8.18 0.88 14.65
N VAL A 365 7.39 0.90 15.71
CA VAL A 365 6.51 -0.20 16.10
C VAL A 365 5.06 0.21 15.89
N TYR A 366 4.32 -0.51 15.07
CA TYR A 366 2.90 -0.27 14.92
C TYR A 366 2.13 -0.79 16.14
N VAL A 367 1.32 0.09 16.70
CA VAL A 367 0.36 -0.18 17.77
C VAL A 367 -1.04 0.06 17.22
N LEU A 368 -1.86 -0.99 17.20
CA LEU A 368 -3.23 -0.92 16.71
C LEU A 368 -4.13 -0.36 17.81
N ILE A 369 -4.90 0.65 17.47
CA ILE A 369 -5.81 1.32 18.41
C ILE A 369 -7.22 1.39 17.84
N SER A 370 -8.20 1.52 18.73
CA SER A 370 -9.63 1.58 18.40
C SER A 370 -10.18 0.29 17.77
N LEU A 371 -9.63 -0.87 18.11
CA LEU A 371 -10.28 -2.16 17.82
C LEU A 371 -11.64 -2.25 18.53
N PRO A 372 -12.61 -2.98 17.98
CA PRO A 372 -13.85 -3.28 18.67
C PRO A 372 -13.59 -3.83 20.08
N GLY A 373 -14.17 -3.19 21.11
CA GLY A 373 -14.01 -3.57 22.51
C GLY A 373 -12.63 -3.35 23.13
N GLN A 374 -11.72 -2.59 22.49
CA GLN A 374 -10.41 -2.28 23.05
C GLN A 374 -10.51 -1.12 24.08
N PRO A 375 -10.14 -1.30 25.35
CA PRO A 375 -10.19 -0.23 26.35
C PRO A 375 -9.05 0.78 26.19
N LEU A 376 -9.25 1.99 26.71
CA LEU A 376 -8.27 3.08 26.64
C LEU A 376 -6.94 2.69 27.32
N GLU A 377 -7.03 2.07 28.48
CA GLU A 377 -5.86 1.64 29.25
C GLU A 377 -4.94 0.73 28.45
N GLU A 378 -5.51 -0.22 27.69
CA GLU A 378 -4.74 -1.13 26.82
C GLU A 378 -3.95 -0.38 25.74
N MET A 379 -4.59 0.65 25.14
CA MET A 379 -3.92 1.49 24.12
C MET A 379 -2.75 2.27 24.74
N LEU A 380 -2.96 2.87 25.91
CA LEU A 380 -1.93 3.63 26.62
C LEU A 380 -0.77 2.74 27.08
N GLU A 381 -1.07 1.57 27.64
CA GLU A 381 -0.07 0.58 28.06
C GLU A 381 0.76 0.07 26.88
N SER A 382 0.13 -0.16 25.73
CA SER A 382 0.85 -0.60 24.52
C SER A 382 1.83 0.45 24.01
N VAL A 383 1.45 1.72 24.01
CA VAL A 383 2.34 2.83 23.64
C VAL A 383 3.49 2.95 24.64
N LYS A 384 3.20 2.87 25.95
CA LYS A 384 4.20 2.90 27.01
C LYS A 384 5.20 1.75 26.87
N TYR A 385 4.71 0.53 26.62
CA TYR A 385 5.55 -0.65 26.45
C TYR A 385 6.56 -0.49 25.29
N VAL A 386 6.10 0.03 24.15
CA VAL A 386 7.00 0.31 23.01
C VAL A 386 8.08 1.30 23.38
N HIS A 387 7.72 2.36 24.12
CA HIS A 387 8.68 3.36 24.61
C HIS A 387 9.70 2.74 25.58
N GLU A 388 9.27 1.91 26.51
CA GLU A 388 10.14 1.18 27.46
C GLU A 388 11.12 0.22 26.74
N CYS A 389 10.71 -0.36 25.58
CA CYS A 389 11.62 -1.09 24.71
C CYS A 389 12.61 -0.17 23.97
N GLY A 390 12.38 1.15 24.02
CA GLY A 390 13.22 2.17 23.40
C GLY A 390 13.09 2.20 21.88
N ALA A 391 11.86 2.16 21.36
CA ALA A 391 11.49 2.31 19.95
C ALA A 391 10.36 3.33 19.80
N LEU A 392 10.13 3.83 18.59
CA LEU A 392 9.06 4.77 18.28
C LEU A 392 7.73 4.06 18.13
N ALA A 393 6.71 4.42 18.88
CA ALA A 393 5.36 3.97 18.62
C ALA A 393 4.76 4.66 17.38
N LYS A 394 4.11 3.89 16.53
CA LYS A 394 3.38 4.34 15.34
C LYS A 394 1.94 3.86 15.45
N LEU A 395 1.02 4.77 15.70
CA LEU A 395 -0.38 4.41 15.87
C LEU A 395 -0.99 4.00 14.53
N ALA A 396 -1.54 2.80 14.48
CA ALA A 396 -2.39 2.29 13.41
C ALA A 396 -3.83 2.28 13.93
N ILE A 397 -4.67 3.15 13.39
CA ILE A 397 -6.06 3.23 13.80
C ILE A 397 -6.84 2.18 13.03
N TYR A 398 -7.66 1.40 13.72
CA TYR A 398 -8.49 0.38 13.11
C TYR A 398 -9.43 0.97 12.06
N SER A 399 -9.52 0.29 10.94
CA SER A 399 -10.47 0.55 9.85
C SER A 399 -11.36 -0.68 9.70
N PRO A 400 -12.69 -0.54 9.77
CA PRO A 400 -13.60 -1.67 9.54
C PRO A 400 -13.53 -2.07 8.06
N ILE A 401 -12.91 -3.22 7.78
CA ILE A 401 -12.72 -3.72 6.42
C ILE A 401 -13.70 -4.84 6.16
N PRO A 402 -14.64 -4.70 5.20
CA PRO A 402 -15.60 -5.74 4.85
C PRO A 402 -14.94 -7.10 4.60
N GLY A 403 -15.58 -8.16 5.11
CA GLY A 403 -15.10 -9.53 4.98
C GLY A 403 -14.09 -9.99 6.04
N THR A 404 -13.61 -9.10 6.92
CA THR A 404 -12.76 -9.48 8.05
C THR A 404 -13.58 -9.89 9.28
N GLU A 405 -12.98 -10.62 10.22
CA GLU A 405 -13.66 -11.00 11.47
C GLU A 405 -13.96 -9.78 12.34
N GLU A 406 -13.02 -8.82 12.43
CA GLU A 406 -13.25 -7.59 13.18
C GLU A 406 -14.33 -6.70 12.54
N TRP A 407 -14.54 -6.76 11.22
CA TRP A 407 -15.70 -6.17 10.57
C TRP A 407 -17.01 -6.79 11.10
N ARG A 408 -17.08 -8.13 11.15
CA ARG A 408 -18.27 -8.83 11.65
C ARG A 408 -18.57 -8.43 13.09
N LYS A 409 -17.54 -8.38 13.96
CA LYS A 409 -17.70 -7.88 15.35
C LYS A 409 -18.18 -6.43 15.39
N ALA A 410 -17.63 -5.56 14.53
CA ALA A 410 -18.06 -4.16 14.45
C ALA A 410 -19.55 -4.04 14.11
N VAL A 411 -20.06 -4.85 13.18
CA VAL A 411 -21.47 -4.88 12.80
C VAL A 411 -22.35 -5.47 13.90
N GLU A 412 -22.01 -6.68 14.38
CA GLU A 412 -22.88 -7.45 15.28
C GLU A 412 -22.91 -6.89 16.72
N GLN A 413 -21.79 -6.35 17.20
CA GLN A 413 -21.63 -5.98 18.61
C GLN A 413 -21.56 -4.47 18.85
N PHE A 414 -21.11 -3.70 17.84
CA PHE A 414 -20.88 -2.25 17.97
C PHE A 414 -21.77 -1.41 17.04
N GLY A 415 -22.76 -2.04 16.37
CA GLY A 415 -23.78 -1.36 15.59
C GLY A 415 -23.26 -0.64 14.35
N PHE A 416 -22.11 -1.05 13.80
CA PHE A 416 -21.65 -0.51 12.54
C PHE A 416 -22.57 -0.99 11.41
N ASP A 417 -23.01 -0.07 10.55
CA ASP A 417 -23.90 -0.40 9.44
C ASP A 417 -23.13 -1.17 8.35
N PRO A 418 -23.50 -2.43 8.05
CA PRO A 418 -22.83 -3.22 7.02
C PRO A 418 -23.00 -2.66 5.60
N TYR A 419 -23.98 -1.79 5.39
CA TYR A 419 -24.25 -1.10 4.12
C TYR A 419 -23.75 0.34 4.12
N ALA A 420 -22.94 0.70 5.12
CA ALA A 420 -22.38 2.03 5.21
C ALA A 420 -21.59 2.41 3.96
N ASP A 421 -21.67 3.68 3.57
CA ASP A 421 -20.82 4.23 2.52
C ASP A 421 -19.33 3.90 2.83
N PRO A 422 -18.54 3.38 1.86
CA PRO A 422 -17.14 3.07 2.08
C PRO A 422 -16.28 4.22 2.64
N LEU A 423 -16.71 5.48 2.52
CA LEU A 423 -16.07 6.62 3.20
C LEU A 423 -16.06 6.46 4.73
N LEU A 424 -17.00 5.72 5.29
CA LEU A 424 -17.07 5.46 6.72
C LEU A 424 -16.11 4.36 7.18
N HIS A 425 -15.42 3.69 6.27
CA HIS A 425 -14.30 2.81 6.60
C HIS A 425 -13.02 3.59 6.95
N ASN A 426 -13.02 4.91 6.77
CA ASN A 426 -11.83 5.74 6.95
C ASN A 426 -11.37 5.74 8.42
N ASN A 427 -10.18 5.22 8.67
CA ASN A 427 -9.59 5.15 10.01
C ASN A 427 -9.41 6.52 10.68
N THR A 428 -9.33 7.61 9.91
CA THR A 428 -9.13 8.96 10.46
C THR A 428 -10.36 9.55 11.14
N ILE A 429 -11.55 8.95 10.94
CA ILE A 429 -12.80 9.38 11.56
C ILE A 429 -13.20 8.56 12.80
N TYR A 430 -12.38 7.55 13.17
CA TYR A 430 -12.67 6.61 14.24
C TYR A 430 -14.04 5.92 14.05
N PRO A 431 -14.16 5.09 13.03
CA PRO A 431 -15.46 4.56 12.59
C PRO A 431 -16.13 3.68 13.65
N ILE A 432 -15.33 3.02 14.49
CA ILE A 432 -15.81 2.20 15.60
C ILE A 432 -15.57 2.94 16.91
N ARG A 433 -16.63 3.10 17.68
CA ARG A 433 -16.58 3.64 19.04
C ARG A 433 -16.88 2.48 19.99
N SER A 434 -15.85 1.96 20.64
CA SER A 434 -16.04 1.07 21.78
C SER A 434 -16.74 1.84 22.91
N ASP A 435 -17.58 1.17 23.68
CA ASP A 435 -18.32 1.78 24.77
C ASP A 435 -17.40 2.56 25.71
N GLY A 436 -17.70 3.86 25.88
CA GLY A 436 -16.95 4.77 26.74
C GLY A 436 -15.69 5.40 26.15
N ILE A 437 -15.25 5.06 24.94
CA ILE A 437 -14.11 5.71 24.28
C ILE A 437 -14.56 6.96 23.52
N THR A 438 -13.99 8.09 23.90
CA THR A 438 -14.28 9.39 23.27
C THR A 438 -13.18 9.82 22.30
N PRO A 439 -13.44 10.78 21.39
CA PRO A 439 -12.39 11.38 20.56
C PRO A 439 -11.26 12.01 21.39
N GLU A 440 -11.59 12.53 22.57
CA GLU A 440 -10.64 13.11 23.52
C GLU A 440 -9.70 12.04 24.09
N ASP A 441 -10.19 10.83 24.33
CA ASP A 441 -9.37 9.71 24.79
C ASP A 441 -8.36 9.28 23.71
N ILE A 442 -8.79 9.19 22.46
CA ILE A 442 -7.89 8.93 21.35
C ILE A 442 -6.85 10.05 21.18
N GLN A 443 -7.25 11.30 21.44
CA GLN A 443 -6.32 12.41 21.42
C GLN A 443 -5.26 12.28 22.54
N LYS A 444 -5.62 11.83 23.75
CA LYS A 444 -4.65 11.51 24.83
C LYS A 444 -3.63 10.45 24.39
N VAL A 445 -4.07 9.37 23.74
CA VAL A 445 -3.15 8.34 23.21
C VAL A 445 -2.17 8.94 22.20
N LYS A 446 -2.63 9.83 21.31
CA LYS A 446 -1.77 10.53 20.34
C LYS A 446 -0.75 11.45 21.02
N GLU A 447 -1.18 12.21 22.00
CA GLU A 447 -0.33 13.13 22.75
C GLU A 447 0.76 12.39 23.50
N LEU A 448 0.42 11.32 24.23
CA LEU A 448 1.37 10.44 24.89
C LEU A 448 2.38 9.85 23.90
N THR A 449 1.89 9.37 22.74
CA THR A 449 2.76 8.83 21.69
C THR A 449 3.76 9.88 21.19
N LEU A 450 3.30 11.11 20.96
CA LEU A 450 4.18 12.21 20.52
C LEU A 450 5.20 12.59 21.57
N GLU A 451 4.81 12.63 22.85
CA GLU A 451 5.70 12.92 23.97
C GLU A 451 6.82 11.88 24.06
N TYR A 452 6.47 10.59 24.10
CA TYR A 452 7.43 9.50 24.16
C TYR A 452 8.35 9.44 22.95
N ASN A 453 7.82 9.64 21.76
CA ASN A 453 8.62 9.65 20.54
C ASN A 453 9.63 10.83 20.50
N LYS A 454 9.31 11.97 21.11
CA LYS A 454 10.25 13.10 21.23
C LYS A 454 11.47 12.78 22.11
N ILE A 455 11.30 11.94 23.14
CA ILE A 455 12.39 11.55 24.03
C ILE A 455 13.44 10.73 23.28
N LEU A 456 13.02 9.94 22.29
CA LEU A 456 13.88 9.04 21.49
C LEU A 456 14.43 9.70 20.21
N SER A 457 13.93 10.87 19.82
CA SER A 457 14.33 11.61 18.59
C SER A 457 15.57 12.49 18.82
#